data_2682bfb39664ebafc5a379ef08fe8f19
#
_entry.id   2682bfb39664ebafc5a379ef08fe8f19
#
_cell.length_a   1.000
_cell.length_b   1.000
_cell.length_c   1.000
_cell.angle_alpha   90.00
_cell.angle_beta   90.00
_cell.angle_gamma   90.00
#
_symmetry.space_group_name_H-M   'P 1'
#
loop_
_entity.id
_entity.type
_entity.pdbx_description
1 polymer ?
#
loop_
_entity_poly.entity_id
_entity_poly.type
_entity_poly.pdbx_seq_one_letter_code
_entity_poly.pdbx_strand_id
1 'polypeptide(L)'
;MVWGGGIFQSVTEKQLSRCRQRLEAFIAEMLAPLGRRERRHWGRVYVRGLLLNGERKSVGALAERLPEGNEQNRQQFVSPSPWAWEPLWQGMAERVERAFPNPVAWIMDDPGLPKTGEHSVGVARQYSGTLGKTANCQVAVSLHRSDARGSSPLGFRLYLPKEWTEDAARGGPAGVPEEVAFQPHGRLALALSDQTLGWALEKPPVGLADSA
;
A
#
# COMPACT_ATOMS: atom_id res chain seq x y z
N MET A 1 -15.09 25.55 23.37
CA MET A 1 -14.32 24.38 23.85
C MET A 1 -12.86 24.70 23.64
N VAL A 2 -12.13 25.01 24.73
CA VAL A 2 -10.74 25.50 24.69
C VAL A 2 -9.82 24.31 24.53
N TRP A 3 -9.04 24.21 23.44
CA TRP A 3 -7.99 23.24 23.28
C TRP A 3 -6.85 23.60 24.22
N GLY A 4 -6.62 22.75 25.23
CA GLY A 4 -5.52 22.92 26.18
C GLY A 4 -4.19 22.93 25.44
N GLY A 5 -3.34 23.90 25.77
CA GLY A 5 -2.00 24.08 25.23
C GLY A 5 -1.11 22.89 25.54
N GLY A 6 -0.95 21.98 24.57
CA GLY A 6 0.08 20.98 24.61
C GLY A 6 1.43 21.66 24.45
N ILE A 7 2.33 21.43 25.40
CA ILE A 7 3.71 21.90 25.37
C ILE A 7 4.35 21.24 24.14
N PHE A 8 4.52 22.00 23.04
CA PHE A 8 5.37 21.59 21.93
C PHE A 8 6.80 21.55 22.44
N GLN A 9 7.27 20.39 22.85
CA GLN A 9 8.71 20.21 23.10
C GLN A 9 9.41 20.44 21.77
N SER A 10 10.27 21.47 21.73
CA SER A 10 11.09 21.76 20.56
C SER A 10 11.99 20.56 20.27
N VAL A 11 11.84 19.98 19.09
CA VAL A 11 12.69 18.86 18.65
C VAL A 11 14.12 19.39 18.49
N THR A 12 15.08 18.82 19.20
CA THR A 12 16.48 19.20 19.11
C THR A 12 17.11 18.73 17.79
N GLU A 13 18.13 19.42 17.31
CA GLU A 13 18.88 19.01 16.10
C GLU A 13 19.41 17.57 16.20
N LYS A 14 19.84 17.15 17.39
CA LYS A 14 20.31 15.79 17.65
C LYS A 14 19.19 14.75 17.46
N GLN A 15 17.97 15.06 17.93
CA GLN A 15 16.80 14.18 17.73
C GLN A 15 16.43 14.12 16.26
N LEU A 16 16.43 15.24 15.56
CA LEU A 16 16.14 15.32 14.13
C LEU A 16 17.16 14.51 13.30
N SER A 17 18.45 14.66 13.60
CA SER A 17 19.52 13.89 12.97
C SER A 17 19.33 12.38 13.16
N ARG A 18 19.01 11.94 14.38
CA ARG A 18 18.71 10.52 14.67
C ARG A 18 17.50 10.02 13.87
N CYS A 19 16.43 10.82 13.79
CA CYS A 19 15.25 10.44 13.00
C CYS A 19 15.60 10.29 11.53
N ARG A 20 16.36 11.21 10.96
CA ARG A 20 16.83 11.12 9.57
C ARG A 20 17.68 9.87 9.32
N GLN A 21 18.66 9.58 10.20
CA GLN A 21 19.49 8.39 10.07
C GLN A 21 18.67 7.10 10.14
N ARG A 22 17.69 7.02 11.04
CA ARG A 22 16.79 5.86 11.15
C ARG A 22 15.92 5.71 9.91
N LEU A 23 15.39 6.80 9.36
CA LEU A 23 14.61 6.80 8.13
C LEU A 23 15.46 6.32 6.95
N GLU A 24 16.68 6.83 6.80
CA GLU A 24 17.58 6.40 5.72
C GLU A 24 17.94 4.92 5.82
N ALA A 25 18.23 4.42 7.02
CA ALA A 25 18.50 3.01 7.24
C ALA A 25 17.28 2.15 6.92
N PHE A 26 16.09 2.56 7.35
CA PHE A 26 14.83 1.90 7.02
C PHE A 26 14.59 1.84 5.50
N ILE A 27 14.71 2.96 4.81
CA ILE A 27 14.52 3.02 3.35
C ILE A 27 15.54 2.13 2.63
N ALA A 28 16.81 2.14 3.06
CA ALA A 28 17.86 1.33 2.48
C ALA A 28 17.58 -0.18 2.64
N GLU A 29 17.14 -0.60 3.83
CA GLU A 29 16.74 -1.97 4.12
C GLU A 29 15.54 -2.40 3.26
N MET A 30 14.47 -1.61 3.24
CA MET A 30 13.26 -1.93 2.51
C MET A 30 13.45 -1.99 0.99
N LEU A 31 14.31 -1.14 0.43
CA LEU A 31 14.56 -1.09 -1.00
C LEU A 31 15.73 -2.00 -1.47
N ALA A 32 16.40 -2.70 -0.55
CA ALA A 32 17.51 -3.60 -0.89
C ALA A 32 17.13 -4.65 -1.98
N PRO A 33 15.92 -5.26 -1.95
CA PRO A 33 15.51 -6.24 -2.95
C PRO A 33 15.39 -5.70 -4.38
N LEU A 34 15.32 -4.39 -4.59
CA LEU A 34 15.16 -3.79 -5.92
C LEU A 34 16.38 -3.99 -6.86
N GLY A 35 17.47 -4.55 -6.38
CA GLY A 35 18.65 -4.94 -7.14
C GLY A 35 19.40 -3.75 -7.75
N ARG A 36 18.86 -3.06 -8.75
CA ARG A 36 19.53 -1.97 -9.46
C ARG A 36 19.66 -0.71 -8.60
N ARG A 37 20.86 -0.09 -8.63
CA ARG A 37 21.16 1.15 -7.89
C ARG A 37 20.17 2.28 -8.24
N GLU A 38 19.82 2.41 -9.51
CA GLU A 38 18.90 3.44 -9.98
C GLU A 38 17.48 3.25 -9.41
N ARG A 39 16.96 2.01 -9.38
CA ARG A 39 15.66 1.71 -8.75
C ARG A 39 15.64 2.04 -7.27
N ARG A 40 16.70 1.70 -6.54
CA ARG A 40 16.84 2.07 -5.13
C ARG A 40 16.91 3.58 -4.93
N HIS A 41 17.57 4.30 -5.85
CA HIS A 41 17.61 5.77 -5.83
C HIS A 41 16.21 6.36 -5.97
N TRP A 42 15.49 6.01 -7.03
CA TRP A 42 14.14 6.56 -7.28
C TRP A 42 13.11 6.08 -6.25
N GLY A 43 13.24 4.87 -5.75
CA GLY A 43 12.45 4.38 -4.62
C GLY A 43 12.66 5.22 -3.36
N ARG A 44 13.92 5.58 -3.03
CA ARG A 44 14.24 6.48 -1.92
C ARG A 44 13.63 7.86 -2.10
N VAL A 45 13.76 8.44 -3.29
CA VAL A 45 13.18 9.75 -3.63
C VAL A 45 11.65 9.69 -3.49
N TYR A 46 11.03 8.63 -3.99
CA TYR A 46 9.58 8.43 -3.89
C TYR A 46 9.09 8.33 -2.42
N VAL A 47 9.72 7.48 -1.61
CA VAL A 47 9.35 7.33 -0.18
C VAL A 47 9.53 8.64 0.58
N ARG A 48 10.63 9.37 0.36
CA ARG A 48 10.81 10.70 0.95
C ARG A 48 9.70 11.67 0.54
N GLY A 49 9.31 11.66 -0.73
CA GLY A 49 8.22 12.48 -1.24
C GLY A 49 6.89 12.19 -0.55
N LEU A 50 6.59 10.92 -0.30
CA LEU A 50 5.37 10.54 0.42
C LEU A 50 5.32 11.09 1.85
N LEU A 51 6.47 11.30 2.49
CA LEU A 51 6.59 11.85 3.84
C LEU A 51 6.53 13.39 3.90
N LEU A 52 6.70 14.08 2.76
CA LEU A 52 6.60 15.54 2.72
C LEU A 52 5.15 15.99 2.93
N ASN A 53 4.99 17.17 3.54
CA ASN A 53 3.67 17.80 3.67
C ASN A 53 3.05 18.09 2.30
N GLY A 54 1.73 18.00 2.22
CA GLY A 54 0.95 18.30 1.03
C GLY A 54 -0.20 17.31 0.83
N GLU A 55 -1.33 17.83 0.37
CA GLU A 55 -2.56 17.07 0.20
C GLU A 55 -2.46 16.03 -0.93
N ARG A 56 -1.80 16.39 -2.04
CA ARG A 56 -1.64 15.50 -3.20
C ARG A 56 -0.32 14.74 -3.14
N LYS A 57 -0.40 13.42 -3.26
CA LYS A 57 0.74 12.49 -3.30
C LYS A 57 0.94 11.85 -4.68
N SER A 58 0.36 12.43 -5.73
CA SER A 58 0.62 12.00 -7.12
C SER A 58 2.08 12.25 -7.51
N VAL A 59 2.58 11.53 -8.50
CA VAL A 59 3.97 11.60 -8.95
C VAL A 59 4.34 13.03 -9.38
N GLY A 60 3.48 13.73 -10.13
CA GLY A 60 3.69 15.14 -10.51
C GLY A 60 3.81 16.06 -9.29
N ALA A 61 2.84 16.01 -8.38
CA ALA A 61 2.87 16.83 -7.17
C ALA A 61 4.09 16.54 -6.26
N LEU A 62 4.60 15.31 -6.25
CA LEU A 62 5.85 14.96 -5.55
C LEU A 62 7.08 15.52 -6.31
N ALA A 63 7.01 15.58 -7.65
CA ALA A 63 8.08 16.12 -8.46
C ALA A 63 8.36 17.59 -8.20
N GLU A 64 7.31 18.36 -8.00
CA GLU A 64 7.40 19.80 -7.71
C GLU A 64 8.04 20.11 -6.34
N ARG A 65 7.98 19.17 -5.38
CA ARG A 65 8.41 19.39 -3.99
C ARG A 65 9.79 18.84 -3.67
N LEU A 66 10.35 18.04 -4.56
CA LEU A 66 11.64 17.39 -4.32
C LEU A 66 12.73 18.03 -5.20
N PRO A 67 13.93 18.29 -4.64
CA PRO A 67 15.07 18.83 -5.39
C PRO A 67 15.45 17.97 -6.60
N GLU A 68 15.28 16.64 -6.48
CA GLU A 68 15.52 15.67 -7.53
C GLU A 68 14.39 15.62 -8.56
N GLY A 69 13.64 16.70 -8.72
CA GLY A 69 12.38 16.88 -9.45
C GLY A 69 12.27 16.35 -10.87
N ASN A 70 12.51 15.05 -11.10
CA ASN A 70 12.26 14.42 -12.38
C ASN A 70 10.99 13.56 -12.33
N GLU A 71 9.89 14.11 -12.84
CA GLU A 71 8.59 13.43 -12.88
C GLU A 71 8.66 12.14 -13.71
N GLN A 72 9.32 12.18 -14.87
CA GLN A 72 9.42 11.06 -15.80
C GLN A 72 10.10 9.85 -15.15
N ASN A 73 11.23 10.04 -14.49
CA ASN A 73 11.96 8.94 -13.83
C ASN A 73 11.18 8.34 -12.67
N ARG A 74 10.41 9.15 -11.94
CA ARG A 74 9.53 8.65 -10.88
C ARG A 74 8.31 7.92 -11.42
N GLN A 75 7.71 8.44 -12.47
CA GLN A 75 6.64 7.75 -13.19
C GLN A 75 7.13 6.40 -13.71
N GLN A 76 8.32 6.35 -14.30
CA GLN A 76 8.94 5.12 -14.77
C GLN A 76 9.22 4.13 -13.62
N PHE A 77 9.63 4.61 -12.44
CA PHE A 77 9.84 3.77 -11.27
C PHE A 77 8.54 3.13 -10.78
N VAL A 78 7.45 3.90 -10.70
CA VAL A 78 6.17 3.45 -10.13
C VAL A 78 5.37 2.58 -11.10
N SER A 79 5.38 2.90 -12.40
CA SER A 79 4.45 2.31 -13.36
C SER A 79 5.10 1.26 -14.29
N PRO A 80 6.01 1.59 -15.23
CA PRO A 80 6.48 0.60 -16.21
C PRO A 80 7.69 -0.22 -15.74
N SER A 81 8.30 0.07 -14.61
CA SER A 81 9.54 -0.58 -14.21
C SER A 81 9.28 -2.03 -13.74
N PRO A 82 9.87 -3.03 -14.40
CA PRO A 82 9.65 -4.43 -14.06
C PRO A 82 10.46 -4.83 -12.82
N TRP A 83 9.94 -4.54 -11.64
CA TRP A 83 10.52 -5.00 -10.37
C TRP A 83 9.49 -5.79 -9.57
N ALA A 84 9.94 -6.84 -8.93
CA ALA A 84 9.10 -7.65 -8.06
C ALA A 84 8.77 -6.86 -6.79
N TRP A 85 7.49 -6.70 -6.49
CA TRP A 85 7.01 -5.99 -5.30
C TRP A 85 6.91 -6.92 -4.08
N GLU A 86 6.76 -8.21 -4.29
CA GLU A 86 6.58 -9.21 -3.23
C GLU A 86 7.73 -9.21 -2.21
N PRO A 87 9.02 -9.19 -2.60
CA PRO A 87 10.11 -9.15 -1.64
C PRO A 87 10.12 -7.89 -0.76
N LEU A 88 9.63 -6.75 -1.30
CA LEU A 88 9.49 -5.52 -0.50
C LEU A 88 8.37 -5.69 0.52
N TRP A 89 7.27 -6.28 0.10
CA TRP A 89 6.12 -6.50 0.95
C TRP A 89 6.43 -7.47 2.08
N GLN A 90 7.05 -8.60 1.76
CA GLN A 90 7.52 -9.56 2.74
C GLN A 90 8.49 -8.91 3.74
N GLY A 91 9.50 -8.19 3.26
CA GLY A 91 10.46 -7.47 4.12
C GLY A 91 9.79 -6.46 5.06
N MET A 92 8.74 -5.78 4.59
CA MET A 92 7.94 -4.88 5.43
C MET A 92 7.19 -5.67 6.52
N ALA A 93 6.52 -6.77 6.15
CA ALA A 93 5.79 -7.62 7.07
C ALA A 93 6.69 -8.19 8.17
N GLU A 94 7.85 -8.74 7.80
CA GLU A 94 8.87 -9.24 8.73
C GLU A 94 9.40 -8.13 9.66
N ARG A 95 9.56 -6.91 9.14
CA ARG A 95 9.98 -5.78 9.96
C ARG A 95 8.92 -5.36 10.96
N VAL A 96 7.66 -5.33 10.56
CA VAL A 96 6.53 -5.09 11.46
C VAL A 96 6.48 -6.14 12.55
N GLU A 97 6.64 -7.41 12.19
CA GLU A 97 6.73 -8.53 13.14
C GLU A 97 7.80 -8.31 14.21
N ARG A 98 9.03 -8.00 13.79
CA ARG A 98 10.14 -7.70 14.72
C ARG A 98 9.90 -6.48 15.61
N ALA A 99 9.23 -5.46 15.07
CA ALA A 99 8.96 -4.22 15.81
C ALA A 99 7.77 -4.35 16.79
N PHE A 100 6.82 -5.21 16.47
CA PHE A 100 5.56 -5.38 17.18
C PHE A 100 5.22 -6.89 17.30
N PRO A 101 5.97 -7.65 18.12
CA PRO A 101 5.68 -9.06 18.33
C PRO A 101 4.30 -9.25 18.98
N ASN A 102 3.79 -10.48 18.98
CA ASN A 102 2.52 -10.89 19.58
C ASN A 102 1.29 -10.22 18.91
N PRO A 103 0.97 -10.61 17.68
CA PRO A 103 -0.24 -10.13 17.01
C PRO A 103 -1.50 -10.56 17.77
N VAL A 104 -2.46 -9.64 17.86
CA VAL A 104 -3.75 -9.92 18.48
C VAL A 104 -4.75 -10.47 17.47
N ALA A 105 -4.74 -9.90 16.26
CA ALA A 105 -5.67 -10.32 15.23
C ALA A 105 -5.09 -10.06 13.81
N TRP A 106 -5.57 -10.84 12.85
CA TRP A 106 -5.59 -10.47 11.43
C TRP A 106 -6.98 -9.92 11.09
N ILE A 107 -7.00 -8.78 10.40
CA ILE A 107 -8.21 -8.08 10.01
C ILE A 107 -8.25 -8.03 8.49
N MET A 108 -9.31 -8.55 7.92
CA MET A 108 -9.61 -8.47 6.48
C MET A 108 -10.65 -7.38 6.27
N ASP A 109 -10.42 -6.54 5.26
CA ASP A 109 -11.29 -5.42 4.94
C ASP A 109 -11.27 -5.16 3.43
N ASP A 110 -12.34 -4.55 2.90
CA ASP A 110 -12.54 -4.26 1.48
C ASP A 110 -12.55 -2.74 1.24
N PRO A 111 -11.42 -2.03 1.36
CA PRO A 111 -11.39 -0.58 1.16
C PRO A 111 -11.79 -0.19 -0.26
N GLY A 112 -12.78 0.70 -0.36
CA GLY A 112 -13.20 1.31 -1.60
C GLY A 112 -12.42 2.59 -1.90
N LEU A 113 -11.81 2.67 -3.09
CA LEU A 113 -11.02 3.79 -3.59
C LEU A 113 -11.82 4.55 -4.65
N PRO A 114 -12.47 5.69 -4.31
CA PRO A 114 -13.28 6.46 -5.26
C PRO A 114 -12.48 6.89 -6.49
N LYS A 115 -13.13 6.82 -7.67
CA LYS A 115 -12.56 7.22 -8.96
C LYS A 115 -13.52 8.11 -9.72
N THR A 116 -12.99 9.07 -10.46
CA THR A 116 -13.80 9.94 -11.34
C THR A 116 -13.92 9.38 -12.76
N GLY A 117 -12.94 8.59 -13.20
CA GLY A 117 -12.92 7.98 -14.55
C GLY A 117 -13.29 6.50 -14.53
N GLU A 118 -13.50 5.93 -15.72
CA GLU A 118 -13.95 4.54 -15.92
C GLU A 118 -12.86 3.61 -16.45
N HIS A 119 -11.67 4.15 -16.78
CA HIS A 119 -10.60 3.41 -17.47
C HIS A 119 -9.56 2.78 -16.54
N SER A 120 -9.57 3.10 -15.24
CA SER A 120 -8.65 2.44 -14.31
C SER A 120 -9.09 1.00 -14.06
N VAL A 121 -8.15 0.06 -14.16
CA VAL A 121 -8.42 -1.38 -13.96
C VAL A 121 -9.18 -1.63 -12.65
N GLY A 122 -10.24 -2.41 -12.70
CA GLY A 122 -11.07 -2.75 -11.54
C GLY A 122 -12.10 -1.68 -11.14
N VAL A 123 -12.18 -0.54 -11.85
CA VAL A 123 -13.23 0.46 -11.60
C VAL A 123 -14.58 -0.05 -12.05
N ALA A 124 -15.56 0.04 -11.15
CA ALA A 124 -16.97 -0.27 -11.41
C ALA A 124 -17.86 0.53 -10.44
N ARG A 125 -19.18 0.53 -10.70
CA ARG A 125 -20.19 0.98 -9.73
C ARG A 125 -20.39 -0.11 -8.69
N GLN A 126 -19.74 0.04 -7.56
CA GLN A 126 -19.79 -0.92 -6.45
C GLN A 126 -19.91 -0.17 -5.12
N TYR A 127 -20.27 -0.88 -4.06
CA TYR A 127 -20.36 -0.28 -2.74
C TYR A 127 -18.98 0.18 -2.28
N SER A 128 -18.90 1.39 -1.76
CA SER A 128 -17.69 1.95 -1.15
C SER A 128 -17.95 2.23 0.32
N GLY A 129 -17.36 1.46 1.22
CA GLY A 129 -17.44 1.70 2.65
C GLY A 129 -16.95 3.10 3.03
N THR A 130 -15.91 3.61 2.36
CA THR A 130 -15.38 4.98 2.56
C THR A 130 -16.43 6.07 2.29
N LEU A 131 -17.33 5.85 1.32
CA LEU A 131 -18.38 6.82 0.96
C LEU A 131 -19.75 6.46 1.56
N GLY A 132 -19.91 5.27 2.15
CA GLY A 132 -21.17 4.76 2.66
C GLY A 132 -22.27 4.55 1.59
N LYS A 133 -21.89 4.40 0.32
CA LYS A 133 -22.83 4.27 -0.80
C LYS A 133 -22.21 3.58 -2.01
N THR A 134 -23.07 3.13 -2.93
CA THR A 134 -22.63 2.69 -4.26
C THR A 134 -22.09 3.87 -5.06
N ALA A 135 -20.82 3.77 -5.47
CA ALA A 135 -20.12 4.81 -6.22
C ALA A 135 -19.18 4.17 -7.25
N ASN A 136 -18.67 4.99 -8.15
CA ASN A 136 -17.61 4.59 -9.06
C ASN A 136 -16.28 4.49 -8.27
N CYS A 137 -15.80 3.29 -8.05
CA CYS A 137 -14.60 3.04 -7.25
C CYS A 137 -13.85 1.79 -7.69
N GLN A 138 -12.58 1.70 -7.31
CA GLN A 138 -11.87 0.43 -7.22
C GLN A 138 -12.08 -0.12 -5.81
N VAL A 139 -12.16 -1.43 -5.67
CA VAL A 139 -12.16 -2.10 -4.37
C VAL A 139 -10.89 -2.95 -4.27
N ALA A 140 -10.26 -2.93 -3.14
CA ALA A 140 -9.14 -3.82 -2.83
C ALA A 140 -9.52 -4.69 -1.63
N VAL A 141 -9.16 -5.96 -1.68
CA VAL A 141 -9.17 -6.81 -0.49
C VAL A 141 -7.85 -6.63 0.23
N SER A 142 -7.89 -6.31 1.50
CA SER A 142 -6.72 -6.06 2.34
C SER A 142 -6.64 -7.03 3.51
N LEU A 143 -5.42 -7.35 3.92
CA LEU A 143 -5.12 -8.08 5.14
C LEU A 143 -4.22 -7.22 6.02
N HIS A 144 -4.65 -7.01 7.25
CA HIS A 144 -3.91 -6.24 8.25
C HIS A 144 -3.57 -7.11 9.45
N ARG A 145 -2.41 -6.88 10.03
CA ARG A 145 -2.03 -7.34 11.34
C ARG A 145 -2.36 -6.27 12.36
N SER A 146 -3.00 -6.65 13.46
CA SER A 146 -3.32 -5.77 14.57
C SER A 146 -2.61 -6.21 15.85
N ASP A 147 -2.18 -5.25 16.66
CA ASP A 147 -1.68 -5.41 18.02
C ASP A 147 -2.22 -4.31 18.95
N ALA A 148 -1.75 -4.25 20.18
CA ALA A 148 -2.20 -3.27 21.18
C ALA A 148 -1.88 -1.80 20.82
N ARG A 149 -1.03 -1.54 19.81
CA ARG A 149 -0.58 -0.20 19.40
C ARG A 149 -1.27 0.29 18.13
N GLY A 150 -1.83 -0.62 17.32
CA GLY A 150 -2.48 -0.27 16.08
C GLY A 150 -2.54 -1.42 15.08
N SER A 151 -2.71 -1.09 13.82
CA SER A 151 -2.72 -2.05 12.73
C SER A 151 -1.69 -1.69 11.65
N SER A 152 -1.22 -2.73 10.95
CA SER A 152 -0.29 -2.59 9.83
C SER A 152 -0.70 -3.51 8.69
N PRO A 153 -0.70 -3.02 7.44
CA PRO A 153 -1.07 -3.84 6.31
C PRO A 153 -0.03 -4.94 6.06
N LEU A 154 -0.52 -6.16 5.81
CA LEU A 154 0.26 -7.31 5.37
C LEU A 154 0.09 -7.60 3.89
N GLY A 155 -1.00 -7.17 3.26
CA GLY A 155 -1.23 -7.37 1.84
C GLY A 155 -2.47 -6.68 1.31
N PHE A 156 -2.46 -6.45 0.00
CA PHE A 156 -3.61 -5.97 -0.77
C PHE A 156 -3.74 -6.77 -2.06
N ARG A 157 -4.99 -7.00 -2.49
CA ARG A 157 -5.32 -7.50 -3.82
C ARG A 157 -6.40 -6.62 -4.43
N LEU A 158 -6.17 -6.16 -5.65
CA LEU A 158 -7.21 -5.45 -6.40
C LEU A 158 -8.32 -6.45 -6.74
N TYR A 159 -9.54 -6.12 -6.37
CA TYR A 159 -10.71 -6.84 -6.81
C TYR A 159 -11.04 -6.43 -8.25
N LEU A 160 -11.18 -7.43 -9.11
CA LEU A 160 -11.57 -7.24 -10.50
C LEU A 160 -13.00 -7.79 -10.69
N PRO A 161 -14.00 -6.91 -10.84
CA PRO A 161 -15.33 -7.33 -11.26
C PRO A 161 -15.30 -8.13 -12.56
N LYS A 162 -16.29 -8.98 -12.79
CA LYS A 162 -16.39 -9.84 -13.98
C LYS A 162 -16.24 -9.11 -15.30
N GLU A 163 -16.76 -7.89 -15.37
CA GLU A 163 -16.62 -7.03 -16.55
C GLU A 163 -15.18 -6.65 -16.91
N TRP A 164 -14.21 -6.87 -16.00
CA TRP A 164 -12.78 -6.67 -16.25
C TRP A 164 -12.05 -7.95 -16.62
N THR A 165 -12.57 -9.10 -16.25
CA THR A 165 -11.94 -10.41 -16.46
C THR A 165 -12.61 -11.22 -17.58
N GLU A 166 -13.90 -10.95 -17.88
CA GLU A 166 -14.67 -11.67 -18.88
C GLU A 166 -14.89 -10.86 -20.17
N ASP A 167 -14.67 -9.54 -20.15
CA ASP A 167 -14.73 -8.66 -21.33
C ASP A 167 -13.32 -8.29 -21.81
N ALA A 168 -12.84 -9.00 -22.83
CA ALA A 168 -11.53 -8.76 -23.43
C ALA A 168 -11.40 -7.36 -24.07
N ALA A 169 -12.50 -6.75 -24.52
CA ALA A 169 -12.48 -5.41 -25.09
C ALA A 169 -12.23 -4.34 -24.01
N ARG A 170 -12.57 -4.61 -22.77
CA ARG A 170 -12.32 -3.74 -21.63
C ARG A 170 -10.99 -4.05 -20.94
N GLY A 171 -10.73 -5.32 -20.64
CA GLY A 171 -9.55 -5.77 -19.91
C GLY A 171 -8.25 -5.68 -20.72
N GLY A 172 -8.28 -6.10 -21.99
CA GLY A 172 -7.09 -6.17 -22.85
C GLY A 172 -6.37 -4.83 -23.00
N PRO A 173 -7.03 -3.74 -23.47
CA PRO A 173 -6.40 -2.42 -23.60
C PRO A 173 -5.90 -1.84 -22.26
N ALA A 174 -6.47 -2.24 -21.15
CA ALA A 174 -6.06 -1.84 -19.81
C ALA A 174 -4.91 -2.68 -19.24
N GLY A 175 -4.45 -3.70 -19.97
CA GLY A 175 -3.33 -4.56 -19.57
C GLY A 175 -3.70 -5.62 -18.54
N VAL A 176 -4.98 -6.02 -18.43
CA VAL A 176 -5.38 -7.18 -17.61
C VAL A 176 -4.91 -8.44 -18.35
N PRO A 177 -4.04 -9.27 -17.73
CA PRO A 177 -3.57 -10.49 -18.36
C PRO A 177 -4.73 -11.49 -18.60
N GLU A 178 -4.69 -12.21 -19.72
CA GLU A 178 -5.76 -13.15 -20.12
C GLU A 178 -5.95 -14.31 -19.13
N GLU A 179 -4.90 -14.68 -18.39
CA GLU A 179 -4.96 -15.71 -17.36
C GLU A 179 -5.65 -15.26 -16.06
N VAL A 180 -5.94 -13.97 -15.91
CA VAL A 180 -6.59 -13.43 -14.71
C VAL A 180 -8.09 -13.70 -14.78
N ALA A 181 -8.54 -14.68 -14.00
CA ALA A 181 -9.94 -15.01 -13.84
C ALA A 181 -10.60 -14.25 -12.68
N PHE A 182 -11.91 -14.08 -12.76
CA PHE A 182 -12.70 -13.52 -11.67
C PHE A 182 -12.51 -14.32 -10.38
N GLN A 183 -12.31 -13.60 -9.30
CA GLN A 183 -12.25 -14.16 -7.95
C GLN A 183 -13.11 -13.33 -6.98
N PRO A 184 -13.99 -13.97 -6.19
CA PRO A 184 -14.75 -13.28 -5.15
C PRO A 184 -13.83 -12.81 -4.02
N HIS A 185 -14.24 -11.79 -3.26
CA HIS A 185 -13.46 -11.18 -2.18
C HIS A 185 -12.90 -12.21 -1.18
N GLY A 186 -13.73 -13.17 -0.75
CA GLY A 186 -13.28 -14.23 0.16
C GLY A 186 -12.14 -15.08 -0.38
N ARG A 187 -12.07 -15.33 -1.69
CA ARG A 187 -10.95 -16.06 -2.32
C ARG A 187 -9.68 -15.19 -2.31
N LEU A 188 -9.80 -13.90 -2.60
CA LEU A 188 -8.67 -12.97 -2.53
C LEU A 188 -8.13 -12.85 -1.10
N ALA A 189 -9.03 -12.80 -0.11
CA ALA A 189 -8.69 -12.77 1.31
C ALA A 189 -7.93 -14.03 1.75
N LEU A 190 -8.41 -15.21 1.34
CA LEU A 190 -7.73 -16.49 1.61
C LEU A 190 -6.35 -16.53 0.95
N ALA A 191 -6.24 -16.11 -0.32
CA ALA A 191 -4.95 -16.08 -1.02
C ALA A 191 -3.94 -15.13 -0.35
N LEU A 192 -4.38 -13.98 0.19
CA LEU A 192 -3.53 -13.10 0.99
C LEU A 192 -3.08 -13.75 2.30
N SER A 193 -4.00 -14.47 2.96
CA SER A 193 -3.70 -15.20 4.19
C SER A 193 -2.67 -16.31 3.94
N ASP A 194 -2.87 -17.11 2.91
CA ASP A 194 -1.95 -18.18 2.52
C ASP A 194 -0.56 -17.65 2.18
N GLN A 195 -0.50 -16.55 1.42
CA GLN A 195 0.76 -15.88 1.10
C GLN A 195 1.48 -15.42 2.38
N THR A 196 0.75 -14.78 3.29
CA THR A 196 1.30 -14.27 4.56
C THR A 196 1.79 -15.41 5.46
N LEU A 197 1.05 -16.51 5.51
CA LEU A 197 1.46 -17.72 6.22
C LEU A 197 2.75 -18.33 5.63
N GLY A 198 2.93 -18.25 4.32
CA GLY A 198 4.15 -18.65 3.64
C GLY A 198 5.40 -17.85 4.02
N TRP A 199 5.24 -16.65 4.58
CA TRP A 199 6.35 -15.83 5.11
C TRP A 199 6.78 -16.21 6.52
N ALA A 200 6.22 -17.27 7.10
CA ALA A 200 6.51 -17.76 8.45
C ALA A 200 6.33 -16.70 9.57
N LEU A 201 5.41 -15.78 9.37
CA LEU A 201 5.03 -14.81 10.39
C LEU A 201 4.17 -15.46 11.49
N GLU A 202 4.22 -14.88 12.70
CA GLU A 202 3.42 -15.34 13.82
C GLU A 202 1.92 -15.21 13.52
N LYS A 203 1.21 -16.32 13.69
CA LYS A 203 -0.25 -16.34 13.53
C LYS A 203 -0.92 -15.70 14.75
N PRO A 204 -1.83 -14.76 14.54
CA PRO A 204 -2.65 -14.26 15.64
C PRO A 204 -3.68 -15.31 16.08
N PRO A 205 -4.16 -15.20 17.31
CA PRO A 205 -5.20 -16.11 17.84
C PRO A 205 -6.56 -15.91 17.15
N VAL A 206 -6.79 -14.77 16.48
CA VAL A 206 -8.08 -14.38 15.88
C VAL A 206 -7.92 -13.85 14.47
N GLY A 207 -8.79 -14.27 13.57
CA GLY A 207 -9.04 -13.65 12.28
C GLY A 207 -10.40 -12.95 12.30
N LEU A 208 -10.46 -11.70 11.86
CA LEU A 208 -11.68 -10.90 11.76
C LEU A 208 -11.88 -10.53 10.28
N ALA A 209 -13.10 -10.71 9.81
CA ALA A 209 -13.52 -10.24 8.49
C ALA A 209 -14.89 -9.57 8.64
N ASP A 210 -15.11 -8.46 7.94
CA ASP A 210 -16.44 -7.90 7.80
C ASP A 210 -17.23 -8.74 6.79
N SER A 211 -18.49 -9.04 7.11
CA SER A 211 -19.41 -9.70 6.18
C SER A 211 -20.03 -8.61 5.32
N ALA A 212 -19.51 -8.40 4.11
CA ALA A 212 -20.19 -7.59 3.11
C ALA A 212 -21.40 -8.30 2.51
#